data_ed3a9a336d253898dc8e73cb4a9b0770
#
_entry.id   ed3a9a336d253898dc8e73cb4a9b0770
#
_cell.length_a   1.000
_cell.length_b   1.000
_cell.length_c   1.000
_cell.angle_alpha   90.00
_cell.angle_beta   90.00
_cell.angle_gamma   90.00
#
_symmetry.space_group_name_H-M   'P 1'
#
loop_
_entity.id
_entity.type
_entity.pdbx_description
1 polymer ?
#
loop_
_entity_poly.entity_id
_entity_poly.type
_entity_poly.pdbx_seq_one_letter_code
_entity_poly.pdbx_strand_id
1 'polypeptide(L)' 'MMIKINFETLEEAFECYGRENLIPIGLIKQQIFYAKHGVQPKFIWENENEPGKLTCWYLKCETSYVHKKWMENRPEQK' A
#
# COMPACT_ATOMS: atom_id res chain seq x y z
N MET A 1 -1.14 -19.63 -11.05
CA MET A 1 0.09 -18.87 -10.91
C MET A 1 0.26 -18.38 -9.47
N MET A 2 1.45 -18.49 -8.96
CA MET A 2 1.69 -18.07 -7.59
C MET A 2 2.18 -16.63 -7.55
N ILE A 3 1.57 -15.85 -6.69
CA ILE A 3 1.99 -14.47 -6.49
C ILE A 3 2.92 -14.44 -5.28
N LYS A 4 4.11 -13.93 -5.51
CA LYS A 4 5.05 -13.80 -4.42
C LYS A 4 4.78 -12.51 -3.69
N ILE A 5 4.27 -12.61 -2.48
CA ILE A 5 3.95 -11.44 -1.67
C ILE A 5 4.89 -11.29 -0.49
N ASN A 6 5.78 -12.27 -0.28
CA ASN A 6 6.76 -12.19 0.78
C ASN A 6 8.12 -11.98 0.20
N PHE A 7 8.78 -10.94 0.65
CA PHE A 7 10.14 -10.63 0.24
C PHE A 7 11.00 -10.59 1.49
N GLU A 8 12.25 -10.98 1.33
CA GLU A 8 13.15 -10.96 2.47
C GLU A 8 13.63 -9.56 2.78
N THR A 9 13.69 -8.70 1.78
CA THR A 9 14.06 -7.31 1.99
C THR A 9 13.15 -6.43 1.17
N LEU A 10 13.07 -5.18 1.61
CA LEU A 10 12.28 -4.21 0.89
C LEU A 10 12.83 -3.96 -0.49
N GLU A 11 14.16 -4.05 -0.63
CA GLU A 11 14.79 -3.85 -1.91
C GLU A 11 14.39 -4.91 -2.92
N GLU A 12 14.18 -6.15 -2.47
CA GLU A 12 13.70 -7.19 -3.37
C GLU A 12 12.37 -6.81 -3.98
N ALA A 13 11.48 -6.29 -3.16
CA ALA A 13 10.17 -5.88 -3.63
C ALA A 13 10.30 -4.74 -4.62
N PHE A 14 11.17 -3.79 -4.33
CA PHE A 14 11.39 -2.67 -5.24
C PHE A 14 11.90 -3.13 -6.59
N GLU A 15 12.77 -4.13 -6.58
CA GLU A 15 13.30 -4.66 -7.85
C GLU A 15 12.22 -5.37 -8.63
N CYS A 16 11.32 -6.03 -7.92
CA CYS A 16 10.26 -6.79 -8.58
C CYS A 16 9.26 -5.89 -9.27
N TYR A 17 8.86 -4.83 -8.60
CA TYR A 17 7.78 -3.97 -9.09
C TYR A 17 8.25 -2.63 -9.64
N GLY A 18 9.47 -2.21 -9.27
CA GLY A 18 9.91 -0.87 -9.60
C GLY A 18 9.51 0.10 -8.51
N ARG A 19 10.52 0.74 -7.91
CA ARG A 19 10.25 1.60 -6.76
C ARG A 19 9.30 2.72 -7.08
N GLU A 20 9.44 3.30 -8.26
CA GLU A 20 8.59 4.43 -8.64
C GLU A 20 7.16 4.02 -8.90
N ASN A 21 6.90 2.71 -9.00
CA ASN A 21 5.55 2.20 -9.24
C ASN A 21 4.83 1.81 -7.96
N LEU A 22 5.46 1.99 -6.82
CA LEU A 22 4.90 1.57 -5.55
C LEU A 22 4.64 2.77 -4.67
N ILE A 23 3.58 2.68 -3.88
CA ILE A 23 3.29 3.70 -2.88
C ILE A 23 3.07 3.02 -1.54
N PRO A 24 3.66 3.58 -0.48
CA PRO A 24 3.46 3.05 0.87
C PRO A 24 2.29 3.74 1.54
N ILE A 25 1.46 2.96 2.21
CA ILE A 25 0.34 3.51 2.96
C ILE A 25 0.37 2.91 4.35
N GLY A 26 0.55 3.76 5.34
CA GLY A 26 0.61 3.33 6.72
C GLY A 26 -0.64 3.68 7.51
N LEU A 27 -1.54 4.46 6.95
CA LEU A 27 -2.74 4.87 7.67
C LEU A 27 -3.79 3.77 7.59
N ILE A 28 -4.19 3.27 8.74
CA ILE A 28 -5.12 2.15 8.82
C ILE A 28 -6.44 2.44 8.10
N LYS A 29 -6.97 3.64 8.30
CA LYS A 29 -8.24 3.98 7.70
C LYS A 29 -8.17 3.96 6.17
N GLN A 30 -7.04 4.39 5.63
CA GLN A 30 -6.84 4.37 4.20
C GLN A 30 -6.70 2.95 3.69
N GLN A 31 -6.02 2.10 4.44
CA GLN A 31 -5.87 0.71 4.07
C GLN A 31 -7.23 0.02 4.01
N ILE A 32 -8.07 0.31 4.99
CA ILE A 32 -9.41 -0.27 5.02
C ILE A 32 -10.24 0.24 3.84
N PHE A 33 -10.13 1.52 3.54
CA PHE A 33 -10.85 2.11 2.42
C PHE A 33 -10.46 1.43 1.12
N TYR A 34 -9.16 1.24 0.92
CA TYR A 34 -8.67 0.60 -0.28
C TYR A 34 -9.19 -0.84 -0.39
N ALA A 35 -9.16 -1.56 0.74
CA ALA A 35 -9.64 -2.94 0.76
C ALA A 35 -11.13 -3.02 0.39
N LYS A 36 -11.90 -2.07 0.89
CA LYS A 36 -13.33 -2.05 0.59
C LYS A 36 -13.59 -1.80 -0.89
N HIS A 37 -12.66 -1.17 -1.56
CA HIS A 37 -12.79 -0.91 -2.99
C HIS A 37 -12.07 -1.94 -3.84
N GLY A 38 -11.65 -3.03 -3.23
CA GLY A 38 -11.07 -4.14 -3.98
C GLY A 38 -9.61 -4.00 -4.33
N VAL A 39 -8.94 -3.02 -3.76
CA VAL A 39 -7.51 -2.82 -4.02
C VAL A 39 -6.70 -3.54 -2.95
N GLN A 40 -5.82 -4.43 -3.39
CA GLN A 40 -5.01 -5.23 -2.48
C GLN A 40 -3.57 -4.74 -2.52
N PRO A 41 -2.88 -4.76 -1.38
CA PRO A 41 -1.46 -4.42 -1.39
C PRO A 41 -0.66 -5.53 -2.06
N LYS A 42 0.45 -5.15 -2.66
CA LYS A 42 1.34 -6.13 -3.26
C LYS A 42 2.21 -6.80 -2.23
N PHE A 43 2.55 -6.07 -1.19
CA PHE A 43 3.24 -6.68 -0.06
C PHE A 43 3.07 -5.76 1.16
N ILE A 44 3.35 -6.33 2.33
CA ILE A 44 3.20 -5.63 3.59
C ILE A 44 4.52 -5.70 4.32
N TRP A 45 4.94 -4.59 4.89
CA TRP A 45 6.24 -4.50 5.55
C TRP A 45 6.09 -3.78 6.87
N GLU A 46 6.78 -4.26 7.87
CA GLU A 46 6.74 -3.58 9.16
C GLU A 46 7.44 -2.24 9.05
N ASN A 47 6.82 -1.21 9.64
CA ASN A 47 7.38 0.12 9.62
C ASN A 47 8.63 0.16 10.48
N GLU A 48 9.76 0.54 9.88
CA GLU A 48 11.02 0.53 10.60
C GLU A 48 11.07 1.63 11.65
N ASN A 49 10.34 2.71 11.42
CA ASN A 49 10.33 3.83 12.36
C ASN A 49 9.34 3.65 13.49
N GLU A 50 8.37 2.80 13.31
CA GLU A 50 7.34 2.54 14.32
C GLU A 50 7.09 1.06 14.39
N PRO A 51 7.90 0.35 15.16
CA PRO A 51 7.71 -1.10 15.29
C PRO A 51 6.31 -1.45 15.77
N GLY A 52 5.78 -2.50 15.21
CA GLY A 52 4.41 -2.91 15.53
C GLY A 52 3.38 -2.34 14.60
N LYS A 53 3.76 -1.44 13.70
CA LYS A 53 2.85 -0.90 12.71
C LYS A 53 3.23 -1.41 11.34
N LEU A 54 2.23 -1.62 10.50
CA LEU A 54 2.44 -2.18 9.18
C LEU A 54 2.26 -1.11 8.10
N THR A 55 3.09 -1.22 7.07
CA THR A 55 2.94 -0.40 5.88
C THR A 55 2.51 -1.31 4.74
N CYS A 56 1.43 -0.96 4.09
CA CYS A 56 0.97 -1.69 2.92
C CYS A 56 1.46 -0.98 1.66
N TRP A 57 2.09 -1.74 0.79
CA TRP A 57 2.67 -1.21 -0.44
C TRP A 57 1.79 -1.58 -1.61
N TYR A 58 1.34 -0.58 -2.35
CA TYR A 58 0.41 -0.76 -3.46
C TYR A 58 1.06 -0.35 -4.77
N LEU A 59 0.57 -0.90 -5.86
CA LEU A 59 0.97 -0.43 -7.19
C LEU A 59 0.18 0.83 -7.52
N LYS A 60 0.90 1.84 -7.98
CA LYS A 60 0.27 3.12 -8.32
C LYS A 60 -0.84 2.95 -9.34
N CYS A 61 -0.60 2.14 -10.36
CA CYS A 61 -1.58 2.01 -11.44
C CYS A 61 -2.87 1.37 -10.95
N GLU A 62 -2.81 0.65 -9.84
CA GLU A 62 -4.01 0.03 -9.29
C GLU A 62 -4.74 0.93 -8.31
N THR A 63 -4.08 1.99 -7.86
CA THR A 63 -4.64 2.82 -6.80
C THR A 63 -5.10 4.19 -7.25
N SER A 64 -4.78 4.59 -8.49
CA SER A 64 -5.04 5.97 -8.87
C SER A 64 -6.51 6.34 -8.73
N TYR A 65 -7.42 5.45 -9.13
CA TYR A 65 -8.84 5.72 -9.02
C TYR A 65 -9.28 5.78 -7.56
N VAL A 66 -8.88 4.80 -6.78
CA VAL A 66 -9.34 4.72 -5.39
C VAL A 66 -8.66 5.78 -4.55
N HIS A 67 -7.44 6.16 -4.92
CA HIS A 67 -6.75 7.23 -4.20
C HIS A 67 -7.52 8.54 -4.35
N LYS A 68 -7.99 8.81 -5.55
CA LYS A 68 -8.79 10.00 -5.78
C LYS A 68 -10.04 9.99 -4.91
N LYS A 69 -10.69 8.83 -4.84
CA LYS A 69 -11.87 8.72 -3.98
C LYS A 69 -11.54 8.91 -2.52
N TRP A 70 -10.39 8.38 -2.11
CA TRP A 70 -9.96 8.56 -0.72
C TRP A 70 -9.77 10.03 -0.40
N MET A 71 -9.13 10.77 -1.31
CA MET A 71 -8.90 12.18 -1.07
C MET A 71 -10.20 12.95 -0.96
N GLU A 72 -11.21 12.54 -1.71
CA GLU A 72 -12.51 13.20 -1.66
C GLU A 72 -13.29 12.89 -0.40
N ASN A 73 -13.01 11.75 0.22
CA ASN A 73 -13.81 11.26 1.33
C ASN A 73 -13.03 11.09 2.61
N ARG A 74 -11.87 11.74 2.72
CA ARG A 74 -11.07 11.60 3.93
C ARG A 74 -11.84 12.07 5.14
N PRO A 75 -11.88 11.23 6.19
CA PRO A 75 -12.67 11.59 7.37
C PRO A 75 -12.09 12.76 8.16
N GLU A 76 -10.80 13.01 7.99
CA GLU A 76 -10.14 14.08 8.72
C GLU A 76 -10.00 15.34 7.92
N GLN A 77 -10.73 15.42 6.86
CA GLN A 77 -10.71 16.59 6.02
C GLN A 77 -11.13 17.82 6.78
N LYS A 78 -10.37 18.86 6.66
CA LYS A 78 -10.72 20.10 7.31
C LYS A 78 -10.92 21.18 6.30
#